data_6efc50f9a8a1f9f79af2b298e9b7410f
#
_entry.id   6efc50f9a8a1f9f79af2b298e9b7410f
#
_cell.length_a   1.000
_cell.length_b   1.000
_cell.length_c   1.000
_cell.angle_alpha   90.00
_cell.angle_beta   90.00
_cell.angle_gamma   90.00
#
_symmetry.space_group_name_H-M   'P 1'
#
loop_
_entity.id
_entity.type
_entity.pdbx_description
1 polymer ?
#
loop_
_entity_poly.entity_id
_entity_poly.type
_entity_poly.pdbx_seq_one_letter_code
_entity_poly.pdbx_strand_id
1 'polypeptide(L)'
;KLNRIRIDDESGMAHVQAGATTGDVQRAADAAGWFYPPDPSSKEFCTIGGNIACNAGGMHGGKYGVTRDFVICLRGFLPTGESVQWGTATKKNASGFNLRDLWIGGEGMLGVVTGAVLKLVPKPATRWTLLTAFKTETAAVNAARKLFKQRVQPAICEFLDRESVHCAESATGRPVFKGQKDRAVILLEMAGSVSEVKEQSKLVRAWVKEHAVAYRAARNRDEAEQLWEVRRKCSGAMFELGDSKLNEDIVIPMRSYSKFITFLRKLKVSSGLAIPTFGHLADGNLHVNIMYHRND
;
A
#
# COMPACT_ATOMS: atom_id res chain seq x y z
N LYS A 1 22.51 -19.19 1.26
CA LYS A 1 21.61 -18.07 1.02
C LYS A 1 21.07 -17.58 2.36
N LEU A 2 20.99 -16.26 2.56
CA LEU A 2 20.50 -15.64 3.83
C LEU A 2 18.98 -15.50 3.80
N ASN A 3 18.22 -16.60 3.93
CA ASN A 3 16.76 -16.61 3.79
C ASN A 3 16.01 -17.30 4.95
N ARG A 4 16.66 -17.50 6.08
CA ARG A 4 16.01 -18.11 7.25
C ARG A 4 14.97 -17.17 7.85
N ILE A 5 13.84 -17.77 8.29
CA ILE A 5 12.76 -17.10 9.01
C ILE A 5 12.47 -17.93 10.27
N ARG A 6 12.38 -17.30 11.41
CA ARG A 6 11.95 -17.90 12.69
C ARG A 6 10.95 -16.97 13.35
N ILE A 7 9.75 -17.45 13.54
CA ILE A 7 8.72 -16.75 14.31
C ILE A 7 8.94 -17.02 15.80
N ASP A 8 8.94 -15.98 16.58
CA ASP A 8 8.89 -16.00 18.03
C ASP A 8 7.46 -15.64 18.43
N ASP A 9 6.68 -16.67 18.68
CA ASP A 9 5.23 -16.56 18.95
C ASP A 9 4.97 -15.86 20.29
N GLU A 10 5.80 -16.12 21.32
CA GLU A 10 5.64 -15.54 22.64
C GLU A 10 5.84 -14.00 22.63
N SER A 11 6.80 -13.54 21.84
CA SER A 11 7.12 -12.11 21.78
C SER A 11 6.35 -11.37 20.66
N GLY A 12 5.73 -12.10 19.70
CA GLY A 12 5.15 -11.51 18.48
C GLY A 12 6.21 -10.89 17.58
N MET A 13 7.31 -11.62 17.32
CA MET A 13 8.45 -11.15 16.54
C MET A 13 8.84 -12.16 15.45
N ALA A 14 9.41 -11.68 14.36
CA ALA A 14 10.03 -12.50 13.34
C ALA A 14 11.53 -12.21 13.27
N HIS A 15 12.37 -13.22 13.51
CA HIS A 15 13.80 -13.17 13.23
C HIS A 15 14.04 -13.61 11.81
N VAL A 16 14.55 -12.71 10.98
CA VAL A 16 14.67 -12.93 9.54
C VAL A 16 16.08 -12.63 9.05
N GLN A 17 16.52 -13.36 8.03
CA GLN A 17 17.71 -13.01 7.27
C GLN A 17 17.34 -12.11 6.08
N ALA A 18 18.27 -11.30 5.62
CA ALA A 18 18.04 -10.25 4.63
C ALA A 18 17.50 -10.77 3.28
N GLY A 19 17.81 -11.99 2.91
CA GLY A 19 17.36 -12.63 1.67
C GLY A 19 16.01 -13.35 1.75
N ALA A 20 15.34 -13.33 2.92
CA ALA A 20 13.96 -13.82 3.03
C ALA A 20 13.02 -12.90 2.24
N THR A 21 12.06 -13.47 1.48
CA THR A 21 11.08 -12.65 0.76
C THR A 21 10.02 -12.12 1.71
N THR A 22 9.42 -10.98 1.37
CA THR A 22 8.32 -10.41 2.15
C THR A 22 7.14 -11.38 2.20
N GLY A 23 6.81 -12.03 1.08
CA GLY A 23 5.73 -13.02 1.01
C GLY A 23 5.98 -14.22 1.91
N ASP A 24 7.22 -14.73 2.00
CA ASP A 24 7.56 -15.83 2.91
C ASP A 24 7.40 -15.42 4.37
N VAL A 25 7.84 -14.21 4.74
CA VAL A 25 7.66 -13.68 6.10
C VAL A 25 6.17 -13.53 6.44
N GLN A 26 5.36 -13.01 5.50
CA GLN A 26 3.92 -12.90 5.69
C GLN A 26 3.26 -14.27 5.87
N ARG A 27 3.61 -15.28 5.06
CA ARG A 27 3.11 -16.64 5.17
C ARG A 27 3.49 -17.29 6.50
N ALA A 28 4.75 -17.14 6.91
CA ALA A 28 5.22 -17.67 8.19
C ALA A 28 4.51 -17.01 9.40
N ALA A 29 4.33 -15.69 9.36
CA ALA A 29 3.58 -14.96 10.38
C ALA A 29 2.12 -15.41 10.42
N ASP A 30 1.46 -15.52 9.25
CA ASP A 30 0.05 -15.94 9.13
C ASP A 30 -0.20 -17.33 9.70
N ALA A 31 0.70 -18.28 9.43
CA ALA A 31 0.65 -19.64 9.96
C ALA A 31 0.76 -19.69 11.48
N ALA A 32 1.44 -18.72 12.09
CA ALA A 32 1.59 -18.58 13.55
C ALA A 32 0.52 -17.66 14.19
N GLY A 33 -0.51 -17.25 13.43
CA GLY A 33 -1.58 -16.37 13.94
C GLY A 33 -1.21 -14.88 14.03
N TRP A 34 -0.09 -14.50 13.44
CA TRP A 34 0.40 -13.14 13.40
C TRP A 34 0.22 -12.51 12.01
N PHE A 35 0.46 -11.20 11.94
CA PHE A 35 0.40 -10.45 10.70
C PHE A 35 1.63 -9.54 10.55
N TYR A 36 2.30 -9.61 9.39
CA TYR A 36 3.35 -8.68 8.97
C TYR A 36 2.78 -7.72 7.93
N PRO A 37 2.45 -6.46 8.30
CA PRO A 37 1.69 -5.54 7.46
C PRO A 37 2.39 -5.00 6.20
N PRO A 38 3.71 -4.71 6.16
CA PRO A 38 4.35 -4.19 4.96
C PRO A 38 4.11 -5.13 3.76
N ASP A 39 3.54 -4.58 2.66
CA ASP A 39 3.10 -5.36 1.50
C ASP A 39 3.39 -4.65 0.19
N PRO A 40 4.67 -4.42 -0.14
CA PRO A 40 5.02 -3.90 -1.45
C PRO A 40 4.45 -4.80 -2.55
N SER A 41 4.11 -4.22 -3.70
CA SER A 41 3.55 -4.96 -4.84
C SER A 41 4.47 -6.10 -5.31
N SER A 42 5.77 -5.98 -5.05
CA SER A 42 6.83 -6.95 -5.34
C SER A 42 7.01 -8.02 -4.25
N LYS A 43 6.14 -8.15 -3.27
CA LYS A 43 6.32 -8.99 -2.06
C LYS A 43 6.71 -10.44 -2.31
N GLU A 44 6.34 -11.02 -3.45
CA GLU A 44 6.66 -12.40 -3.79
C GLU A 44 8.13 -12.60 -4.19
N PHE A 45 8.86 -11.52 -4.53
CA PHE A 45 10.26 -11.59 -4.95
C PHE A 45 11.17 -10.56 -4.26
N CYS A 46 10.65 -9.45 -3.70
CA CYS A 46 11.47 -8.52 -2.94
C CYS A 46 11.89 -9.14 -1.61
N THR A 47 13.09 -8.81 -1.16
CA THR A 47 13.66 -9.33 0.07
C THR A 47 13.52 -8.34 1.23
N ILE A 48 13.58 -8.86 2.46
CA ILE A 48 13.56 -8.01 3.66
C ILE A 48 14.75 -7.05 3.68
N GLY A 49 15.93 -7.47 3.22
CA GLY A 49 17.09 -6.57 3.10
C GLY A 49 16.84 -5.42 2.11
N GLY A 50 16.22 -5.70 0.97
CA GLY A 50 15.80 -4.69 0.00
C GLY A 50 14.72 -3.75 0.57
N ASN A 51 13.72 -4.29 1.25
CA ASN A 51 12.70 -3.47 1.91
C ASN A 51 13.29 -2.54 2.97
N ILE A 52 14.28 -3.02 3.74
CA ILE A 52 15.00 -2.20 4.72
C ILE A 52 15.79 -1.10 3.99
N ALA A 53 16.53 -1.45 2.94
CA ALA A 53 17.32 -0.50 2.19
C ALA A 53 16.48 0.65 1.60
N CYS A 54 15.30 0.34 1.06
CA CYS A 54 14.41 1.33 0.44
C CYS A 54 13.34 1.89 1.39
N ASN A 55 13.25 1.40 2.63
CA ASN A 55 12.13 1.67 3.54
C ASN A 55 10.77 1.39 2.86
N ALA A 56 10.63 0.23 2.24
CA ALA A 56 9.49 -0.11 1.41
C ALA A 56 8.17 -0.03 2.19
N GLY A 57 7.15 0.54 1.54
CA GLY A 57 5.77 0.60 2.02
C GLY A 57 4.87 -0.44 1.35
N GLY A 58 3.63 -0.03 1.08
CA GLY A 58 2.60 -0.82 0.43
C GLY A 58 1.22 -0.30 0.78
N MET A 59 0.18 -1.00 0.33
CA MET A 59 -1.21 -0.58 0.48
C MET A 59 -1.66 -0.44 1.95
N HIS A 60 -1.03 -1.16 2.86
CA HIS A 60 -1.30 -1.11 4.29
C HIS A 60 -0.64 0.08 5.02
N GLY A 61 0.18 0.88 4.32
CA GLY A 61 0.98 1.97 4.90
C GLY A 61 0.17 2.96 5.71
N GLY A 62 -1.02 3.32 5.25
CA GLY A 62 -1.87 4.30 5.90
C GLY A 62 -2.40 3.90 7.29
N LYS A 63 -2.56 2.61 7.58
CA LYS A 63 -2.97 2.10 8.90
C LYS A 63 -1.78 1.64 9.74
N TYR A 64 -0.84 0.94 9.13
CA TYR A 64 0.18 0.20 9.87
C TYR A 64 1.56 0.82 9.78
N GLY A 65 1.81 1.68 8.79
CA GLY A 65 3.14 2.23 8.52
C GLY A 65 3.91 1.41 7.47
N VAL A 66 5.20 1.70 7.38
CA VAL A 66 6.14 1.15 6.39
C VAL A 66 7.18 0.23 7.06
N THR A 67 8.13 -0.30 6.31
CA THR A 67 9.16 -1.22 6.83
C THR A 67 9.85 -0.70 8.11
N ARG A 68 10.16 0.59 8.19
CA ARG A 68 10.78 1.24 9.36
C ARG A 68 10.00 1.00 10.65
N ASP A 69 8.68 1.03 10.60
CA ASP A 69 7.81 0.90 11.76
C ASP A 69 7.82 -0.52 12.34
N PHE A 70 8.32 -1.49 11.56
CA PHE A 70 8.34 -2.91 11.94
C PHE A 70 9.73 -3.45 12.26
N VAL A 71 10.81 -2.84 11.78
CA VAL A 71 12.17 -3.27 12.12
C VAL A 71 12.51 -2.79 13.52
N ILE A 72 12.74 -3.70 14.47
CA ILE A 72 13.11 -3.38 15.85
C ILE A 72 14.59 -3.63 16.14
N CYS A 73 15.22 -4.51 15.38
CA CYS A 73 16.66 -4.77 15.44
C CYS A 73 17.16 -5.05 14.03
N LEU A 74 18.35 -4.57 13.73
CA LEU A 74 19.02 -4.73 12.46
C LEU A 74 20.44 -5.27 12.70
N ARG A 75 20.89 -6.23 11.90
CA ARG A 75 22.26 -6.77 11.92
C ARG A 75 22.88 -6.59 10.55
N GLY A 76 24.17 -6.28 10.52
CA GLY A 76 24.85 -6.05 9.27
C GLY A 76 26.35 -5.91 9.44
N PHE A 77 26.99 -5.43 8.38
CA PHE A 77 28.40 -5.13 8.34
C PHE A 77 28.62 -3.71 7.81
N LEU A 78 29.54 -2.99 8.44
CA LEU A 78 30.06 -1.73 7.93
C LEU A 78 30.94 -1.96 6.70
N PRO A 79 31.25 -0.92 5.89
CA PRO A 79 32.20 -1.02 4.78
C PRO A 79 33.59 -1.46 5.22
N THR A 80 33.95 -1.27 6.48
CA THR A 80 35.22 -1.72 7.09
C THR A 80 35.26 -3.24 7.34
N GLY A 81 34.13 -3.95 7.21
CA GLY A 81 33.99 -5.37 7.53
C GLY A 81 33.60 -5.66 8.98
N GLU A 82 33.45 -4.63 9.82
CA GLU A 82 33.01 -4.78 11.20
C GLU A 82 31.54 -5.16 11.27
N SER A 83 31.20 -6.17 12.10
CA SER A 83 29.81 -6.56 12.33
C SER A 83 29.14 -5.56 13.29
N VAL A 84 27.90 -5.19 12.96
CA VAL A 84 27.11 -4.26 13.78
C VAL A 84 25.73 -4.81 14.06
N GLN A 85 25.17 -4.40 15.21
CA GLN A 85 23.79 -4.61 15.56
C GLN A 85 23.20 -3.30 16.10
N TRP A 86 22.11 -2.86 15.48
CA TRP A 86 21.37 -1.67 15.87
C TRP A 86 19.98 -2.05 16.40
N GLY A 87 19.63 -1.59 17.60
CA GLY A 87 18.39 -1.98 18.27
C GLY A 87 18.51 -3.30 19.02
N THR A 88 17.41 -3.72 19.62
CA THR A 88 17.30 -4.95 20.44
C THR A 88 15.98 -5.66 20.14
N ALA A 89 15.92 -6.98 20.36
CA ALA A 89 14.70 -7.76 20.22
C ALA A 89 13.76 -7.55 21.43
N THR A 90 13.42 -6.29 21.72
CA THR A 90 12.52 -5.90 22.82
C THR A 90 11.49 -4.90 22.32
N LYS A 91 10.30 -4.89 22.93
CA LYS A 91 9.22 -3.94 22.57
C LYS A 91 9.58 -2.47 22.86
N LYS A 92 10.52 -2.24 23.79
CA LYS A 92 10.99 -0.90 24.14
C LYS A 92 12.51 -0.86 24.11
N ASN A 93 13.05 0.11 23.39
CA ASN A 93 14.46 0.47 23.41
C ASN A 93 14.56 2.00 23.37
N ALA A 94 14.96 2.60 24.49
CA ALA A 94 15.04 4.05 24.67
C ALA A 94 16.44 4.54 24.95
N SER A 95 17.47 3.67 24.87
CA SER A 95 18.86 4.00 25.22
C SER A 95 19.67 4.29 23.96
N GLY A 96 20.43 5.38 23.97
CA GLY A 96 21.37 5.76 22.92
C GLY A 96 20.69 6.32 21.65
N PHE A 97 21.51 6.53 20.62
CA PHE A 97 21.02 6.99 19.31
C PHE A 97 20.34 5.87 18.55
N ASN A 98 19.31 6.23 17.78
CA ASN A 98 18.59 5.30 16.93
C ASN A 98 19.31 5.11 15.58
N LEU A 99 20.45 4.42 15.59
CA LEU A 99 21.24 4.15 14.38
C LEU A 99 20.53 3.19 13.44
N ARG A 100 19.61 2.36 13.91
CA ARG A 100 18.77 1.50 13.09
C ARG A 100 17.98 2.32 12.05
N ASP A 101 17.33 3.39 12.48
CA ASP A 101 16.49 4.22 11.59
C ASP A 101 17.34 5.04 10.60
N LEU A 102 18.62 5.26 10.90
CA LEU A 102 19.56 5.84 9.95
C LEU A 102 19.86 4.88 8.78
N TRP A 103 19.94 3.57 9.06
CA TRP A 103 20.19 2.54 8.04
C TRP A 103 18.98 2.24 7.17
N ILE A 104 17.76 2.35 7.72
CA ILE A 104 16.51 2.07 6.99
C ILE A 104 16.22 3.21 6.03
N GLY A 105 16.16 2.90 4.73
CA GLY A 105 16.06 3.87 3.65
C GLY A 105 17.40 4.46 3.22
N GLY A 106 18.51 3.90 3.72
CA GLY A 106 19.87 4.33 3.36
C GLY A 106 20.40 3.69 2.08
N GLU A 107 19.60 2.91 1.37
CA GLU A 107 19.90 2.28 0.06
C GLU A 107 21.23 1.52 0.00
N GLY A 108 21.66 0.97 1.16
CA GLY A 108 22.93 0.25 1.28
C GLY A 108 24.18 1.13 1.41
N MET A 109 24.03 2.45 1.47
CA MET A 109 25.16 3.41 1.54
C MET A 109 25.97 3.31 2.83
N LEU A 110 25.36 2.85 3.93
CA LEU A 110 26.02 2.77 5.25
C LEU A 110 26.57 1.38 5.56
N GLY A 111 26.24 0.37 4.77
CA GLY A 111 26.71 -1.00 4.98
C GLY A 111 25.69 -2.03 4.47
N VAL A 112 25.98 -3.30 4.72
CA VAL A 112 25.19 -4.45 4.22
C VAL A 112 24.35 -5.04 5.34
N VAL A 113 23.03 -5.05 5.17
CA VAL A 113 22.10 -5.72 6.08
C VAL A 113 22.13 -7.22 5.84
N THR A 114 22.31 -8.02 6.91
CA THR A 114 22.32 -9.49 6.84
C THR A 114 21.10 -10.12 7.54
N GLY A 115 20.45 -9.38 8.43
CA GLY A 115 19.25 -9.85 9.11
C GLY A 115 18.58 -8.77 9.95
N ALA A 116 17.35 -9.06 10.36
CA ALA A 116 16.56 -8.16 11.18
C ALA A 116 15.67 -8.94 12.15
N VAL A 117 15.18 -8.22 13.16
CA VAL A 117 14.03 -8.65 13.97
C VAL A 117 12.88 -7.71 13.63
N LEU A 118 11.78 -8.29 13.19
CA LEU A 118 10.58 -7.58 12.78
C LEU A 118 9.50 -7.71 13.86
N LYS A 119 8.84 -6.61 14.17
CA LYS A 119 7.63 -6.62 14.99
C LYS A 119 6.48 -7.21 14.17
N LEU A 120 5.71 -8.10 14.76
CA LEU A 120 4.46 -8.58 14.22
C LEU A 120 3.28 -7.95 14.99
N VAL A 121 2.13 -7.91 14.34
CA VAL A 121 0.88 -7.48 14.97
C VAL A 121 -0.12 -8.64 14.97
N PRO A 122 -1.11 -8.66 15.89
CA PRO A 122 -2.14 -9.67 15.87
C PRO A 122 -2.83 -9.74 14.51
N LYS A 123 -3.07 -10.95 14.01
CA LYS A 123 -3.80 -11.16 12.75
C LYS A 123 -5.21 -10.58 12.88
N PRO A 124 -5.67 -9.72 11.94
CA PRO A 124 -7.03 -9.21 11.99
C PRO A 124 -8.04 -10.35 11.88
N ALA A 125 -9.00 -10.38 12.82
CA ALA A 125 -10.01 -11.43 12.90
C ALA A 125 -10.98 -11.41 11.71
N THR A 126 -11.17 -10.23 11.12
CA THR A 126 -12.05 -10.06 9.96
C THR A 126 -11.58 -8.92 9.05
N ARG A 127 -11.99 -9.01 7.78
CA ARG A 127 -11.81 -7.98 6.75
C ARG A 127 -13.13 -7.71 6.06
N TRP A 128 -13.33 -6.48 5.62
CA TRP A 128 -14.47 -6.09 4.81
C TRP A 128 -14.00 -5.14 3.70
N THR A 129 -14.24 -5.54 2.45
CA THR A 129 -13.81 -4.84 1.25
C THR A 129 -14.97 -4.16 0.56
N LEU A 130 -14.76 -2.95 0.12
CA LEU A 130 -15.75 -2.09 -0.52
C LEU A 130 -15.12 -1.37 -1.70
N LEU A 131 -15.80 -1.36 -2.84
CA LEU A 131 -15.46 -0.56 -4.01
C LEU A 131 -16.52 0.52 -4.20
N THR A 132 -16.10 1.78 -4.42
CA THR A 132 -17.00 2.94 -4.52
C THR A 132 -16.66 3.77 -5.74
N ALA A 133 -17.68 4.29 -6.45
CA ALA A 133 -17.54 5.14 -7.62
C ALA A 133 -17.93 6.59 -7.33
N PHE A 134 -17.22 7.52 -7.96
CA PHE A 134 -17.42 8.96 -7.82
C PHE A 134 -17.53 9.63 -9.19
N LYS A 135 -18.28 10.74 -9.28
CA LYS A 135 -18.44 11.49 -10.52
C LYS A 135 -17.13 12.03 -11.10
N THR A 136 -16.18 12.38 -10.23
CA THR A 136 -14.87 12.94 -10.61
C THR A 136 -13.80 12.52 -9.62
N GLU A 137 -12.54 12.61 -10.02
CA GLU A 137 -11.37 12.39 -9.17
C GLU A 137 -11.37 13.35 -7.96
N THR A 138 -11.70 14.62 -8.20
CA THR A 138 -11.80 15.62 -7.13
C THR A 138 -12.90 15.26 -6.10
N ALA A 139 -14.04 14.73 -6.57
CA ALA A 139 -15.10 14.24 -5.67
C ALA A 139 -14.60 13.07 -4.83
N ALA A 140 -13.89 12.10 -5.44
CA ALA A 140 -13.31 10.94 -4.75
C ALA A 140 -12.35 11.36 -3.64
N VAL A 141 -11.33 12.19 -3.96
CA VAL A 141 -10.33 12.59 -2.95
C VAL A 141 -10.91 13.47 -1.85
N ASN A 142 -11.91 14.30 -2.15
CA ASN A 142 -12.60 15.09 -1.13
C ASN A 142 -13.48 14.22 -0.23
N ALA A 143 -14.12 13.19 -0.78
CA ALA A 143 -14.89 12.21 -0.01
C ALA A 143 -13.97 11.42 0.92
N ALA A 144 -12.81 10.94 0.45
CA ALA A 144 -11.81 10.27 1.29
C ALA A 144 -11.36 11.15 2.47
N ARG A 145 -11.06 12.43 2.21
CA ARG A 145 -10.71 13.38 3.29
C ARG A 145 -11.79 13.51 4.35
N LYS A 146 -13.07 13.51 3.96
CA LYS A 146 -14.20 13.55 4.90
C LYS A 146 -14.29 12.26 5.71
N LEU A 147 -14.05 11.09 5.07
CA LEU A 147 -14.04 9.80 5.76
C LEU A 147 -12.97 9.77 6.85
N PHE A 148 -11.74 10.18 6.55
CA PHE A 148 -10.65 10.20 7.53
C PHE A 148 -10.92 11.16 8.69
N LYS A 149 -11.61 12.30 8.45
CA LYS A 149 -12.04 13.20 9.52
C LYS A 149 -13.04 12.58 10.51
N GLN A 150 -13.79 11.56 10.09
CA GLN A 150 -14.70 10.80 10.96
C GLN A 150 -13.97 9.75 11.82
N ARG A 151 -12.63 9.79 11.86
CA ARG A 151 -11.76 8.83 12.58
C ARG A 151 -11.92 7.38 12.09
N VAL A 152 -12.39 7.20 10.88
CA VAL A 152 -12.35 5.91 10.21
C VAL A 152 -10.92 5.68 9.71
N GLN A 153 -10.33 4.57 10.10
CA GLN A 153 -8.97 4.19 9.71
C GLN A 153 -9.00 2.89 8.91
N PRO A 154 -9.21 2.97 7.58
CA PRO A 154 -9.18 1.79 6.74
C PRO A 154 -7.77 1.17 6.76
N ALA A 155 -7.71 -0.16 6.68
CA ALA A 155 -6.45 -0.87 6.50
C ALA A 155 -5.85 -0.54 5.13
N ILE A 156 -6.72 -0.33 4.14
CA ILE A 156 -6.35 0.05 2.77
C ILE A 156 -7.36 1.07 2.25
N CYS A 157 -6.85 2.08 1.54
CA CYS A 157 -7.65 3.06 0.81
C CYS A 157 -6.97 3.39 -0.52
N GLU A 158 -7.36 2.67 -1.57
CA GLU A 158 -6.80 2.80 -2.92
C GLU A 158 -7.66 3.70 -3.78
N PHE A 159 -7.03 4.64 -4.45
CA PHE A 159 -7.64 5.53 -5.44
C PHE A 159 -7.27 5.07 -6.85
N LEU A 160 -8.22 5.15 -7.77
CA LEU A 160 -8.03 4.96 -9.19
C LEU A 160 -8.74 6.10 -9.92
N ASP A 161 -8.03 6.82 -10.77
CA ASP A 161 -8.63 7.81 -11.66
C ASP A 161 -9.41 7.12 -12.79
N ARG A 162 -10.13 7.90 -13.60
CA ARG A 162 -10.97 7.37 -14.69
C ARG A 162 -10.18 6.60 -15.74
N GLU A 163 -8.98 7.06 -16.08
CA GLU A 163 -8.11 6.38 -17.05
C GLU A 163 -7.65 5.02 -16.52
N SER A 164 -7.22 4.97 -15.25
CA SER A 164 -6.84 3.71 -14.59
C SER A 164 -8.01 2.72 -14.51
N VAL A 165 -9.22 3.21 -14.24
CA VAL A 165 -10.43 2.37 -14.25
C VAL A 165 -10.73 1.85 -15.65
N HIS A 166 -10.62 2.70 -16.67
CA HIS A 166 -10.84 2.31 -18.07
C HIS A 166 -9.87 1.19 -18.49
N CYS A 167 -8.58 1.35 -18.21
CA CYS A 167 -7.58 0.30 -18.47
C CYS A 167 -7.93 -1.02 -17.77
N ALA A 168 -8.36 -0.96 -16.51
CA ALA A 168 -8.75 -2.16 -15.78
C ALA A 168 -10.02 -2.82 -16.39
N GLU A 169 -10.98 -2.04 -16.84
CA GLU A 169 -12.19 -2.53 -17.54
C GLU A 169 -11.84 -3.20 -18.87
N SER A 170 -10.96 -2.59 -19.66
CA SER A 170 -10.44 -3.13 -20.91
C SER A 170 -9.76 -4.49 -20.67
N ALA A 171 -8.83 -4.55 -19.73
CA ALA A 171 -8.09 -5.78 -19.40
C ALA A 171 -8.94 -6.92 -18.84
N THR A 172 -10.07 -6.61 -18.21
CA THR A 172 -10.97 -7.62 -17.62
C THR A 172 -12.14 -7.97 -18.54
N GLY A 173 -12.40 -7.18 -19.59
CA GLY A 173 -13.57 -7.29 -20.47
C GLY A 173 -14.90 -7.05 -19.76
N ARG A 174 -14.88 -6.44 -18.57
CA ARG A 174 -16.06 -6.26 -17.71
C ARG A 174 -16.09 -4.86 -17.10
N PRO A 175 -17.26 -4.17 -17.09
CA PRO A 175 -17.39 -2.89 -16.42
C PRO A 175 -17.23 -3.06 -14.90
N VAL A 176 -16.48 -2.17 -14.27
CA VAL A 176 -16.33 -2.12 -12.81
C VAL A 176 -17.69 -1.86 -12.14
N PHE A 177 -18.49 -0.96 -12.74
CA PHE A 177 -19.86 -0.69 -12.33
C PHE A 177 -20.79 -0.68 -13.55
N LYS A 178 -21.77 -1.58 -13.61
CA LYS A 178 -22.77 -1.61 -14.70
C LYS A 178 -23.51 -0.28 -14.79
N GLY A 179 -23.58 0.28 -15.99
CA GLY A 179 -24.29 1.55 -16.26
C GLY A 179 -23.59 2.82 -15.73
N GLN A 180 -22.37 2.70 -15.19
CA GLN A 180 -21.58 3.83 -14.71
C GLN A 180 -20.26 3.88 -15.48
N LYS A 181 -20.18 4.75 -16.48
CA LYS A 181 -18.94 5.01 -17.24
C LYS A 181 -18.21 6.21 -16.67
N ASP A 182 -16.93 6.33 -16.96
CA ASP A 182 -16.06 7.47 -16.63
C ASP A 182 -16.13 7.89 -15.16
N ARG A 183 -15.85 6.95 -14.25
CA ARG A 183 -15.88 7.16 -12.81
C ARG A 183 -14.48 7.00 -12.20
N ALA A 184 -14.14 7.91 -11.29
CA ALA A 184 -13.05 7.65 -10.35
C ALA A 184 -13.53 6.66 -9.28
N VAL A 185 -12.62 5.82 -8.79
CA VAL A 185 -12.95 4.73 -7.89
C VAL A 185 -12.08 4.79 -6.63
N ILE A 186 -12.67 4.46 -5.49
CA ILE A 186 -11.93 4.16 -4.26
C ILE A 186 -12.26 2.73 -3.84
N LEU A 187 -11.21 1.94 -3.61
CA LEU A 187 -11.28 0.64 -2.96
C LEU A 187 -10.87 0.80 -1.51
N LEU A 188 -11.74 0.39 -0.59
CA LEU A 188 -11.52 0.43 0.85
C LEU A 188 -11.47 -0.99 1.40
N GLU A 189 -10.55 -1.25 2.32
CA GLU A 189 -10.56 -2.43 3.14
C GLU A 189 -10.50 -2.05 4.62
N MET A 190 -11.47 -2.51 5.39
CA MET A 190 -11.47 -2.44 6.84
C MET A 190 -10.95 -3.77 7.38
N ALA A 191 -10.04 -3.74 8.36
CA ALA A 191 -9.47 -4.93 8.97
C ALA A 191 -9.25 -4.72 10.48
N GLY A 192 -9.61 -5.71 11.30
CA GLY A 192 -9.47 -5.63 12.75
C GLY A 192 -10.29 -6.69 13.47
N SER A 193 -10.71 -6.42 14.70
CA SER A 193 -11.68 -7.25 15.42
C SER A 193 -13.07 -7.17 14.76
N VAL A 194 -13.92 -8.16 15.02
CA VAL A 194 -15.29 -8.19 14.46
C VAL A 194 -16.10 -6.96 14.89
N SER A 195 -16.00 -6.54 16.15
CA SER A 195 -16.69 -5.36 16.68
C SER A 195 -16.20 -4.07 16.02
N GLU A 196 -14.89 -3.88 15.91
CA GLU A 196 -14.27 -2.72 15.28
C GLU A 196 -14.70 -2.57 13.82
N VAL A 197 -14.57 -3.65 13.02
CA VAL A 197 -14.98 -3.63 11.61
C VAL A 197 -16.49 -3.39 11.46
N LYS A 198 -17.31 -3.95 12.34
CA LYS A 198 -18.77 -3.71 12.35
C LYS A 198 -19.11 -2.23 12.62
N GLU A 199 -18.47 -1.60 13.58
CA GLU A 199 -18.71 -0.17 13.88
C GLU A 199 -18.22 0.74 12.75
N GLN A 200 -16.99 0.54 12.29
CA GLN A 200 -16.45 1.34 11.19
C GLN A 200 -17.25 1.14 9.91
N SER A 201 -17.74 -0.07 9.63
CA SER A 201 -18.57 -0.32 8.45
C SER A 201 -19.88 0.46 8.45
N LYS A 202 -20.46 0.78 9.62
CA LYS A 202 -21.65 1.67 9.70
C LYS A 202 -21.31 3.09 9.25
N LEU A 203 -20.20 3.64 9.72
CA LEU A 203 -19.73 4.97 9.32
C LEU A 203 -19.42 5.02 7.82
N VAL A 204 -18.72 4.01 7.31
CA VAL A 204 -18.40 3.89 5.88
C VAL A 204 -19.68 3.78 5.03
N ARG A 205 -20.70 3.02 5.46
CA ARG A 205 -21.97 2.93 4.74
C ARG A 205 -22.72 4.26 4.70
N ALA A 206 -22.70 5.04 5.78
CA ALA A 206 -23.28 6.38 5.82
C ALA A 206 -22.53 7.32 4.85
N TRP A 207 -21.21 7.30 4.90
CA TRP A 207 -20.36 8.06 4.00
C TRP A 207 -20.58 7.72 2.51
N VAL A 208 -20.73 6.43 2.19
CA VAL A 208 -21.04 5.97 0.82
C VAL A 208 -22.34 6.57 0.32
N LYS A 209 -23.41 6.51 1.13
CA LYS A 209 -24.72 7.07 0.76
C LYS A 209 -24.68 8.56 0.46
N GLU A 210 -23.81 9.30 1.15
CA GLU A 210 -23.69 10.76 0.99
C GLU A 210 -22.84 11.14 -0.21
N HIS A 211 -21.79 10.33 -0.54
CA HIS A 211 -20.74 10.81 -1.43
C HIS A 211 -20.55 9.98 -2.71
N ALA A 212 -20.88 8.70 -2.71
CA ALA A 212 -20.66 7.81 -3.85
C ALA A 212 -21.87 7.78 -4.79
N VAL A 213 -21.62 7.60 -6.09
CA VAL A 213 -22.68 7.41 -7.09
C VAL A 213 -23.07 5.94 -7.26
N ALA A 214 -22.14 5.04 -6.94
CA ALA A 214 -22.36 3.59 -6.89
C ALA A 214 -21.37 2.94 -5.95
N TYR A 215 -21.69 1.75 -5.44
CA TYR A 215 -20.78 0.96 -4.63
C TYR A 215 -21.06 -0.54 -4.75
N ARG A 216 -20.03 -1.34 -4.45
CA ARG A 216 -20.11 -2.80 -4.30
C ARG A 216 -19.37 -3.17 -3.02
N ALA A 217 -20.04 -3.86 -2.11
CA ALA A 217 -19.45 -4.38 -0.87
C ALA A 217 -19.33 -5.90 -0.99
N ALA A 218 -18.16 -6.44 -0.69
CA ALA A 218 -17.95 -7.88 -0.65
C ALA A 218 -18.71 -8.51 0.52
N ARG A 219 -19.38 -9.62 0.26
CA ARG A 219 -20.10 -10.44 1.25
C ARG A 219 -19.26 -11.62 1.74
N ASN A 220 -18.27 -12.00 0.95
CA ASN A 220 -17.36 -13.11 1.21
C ASN A 220 -15.98 -12.83 0.57
N ARG A 221 -15.05 -13.77 0.76
CA ARG A 221 -13.68 -13.66 0.27
C ARG A 221 -13.60 -13.60 -1.26
N ASP A 222 -14.40 -14.41 -1.95
CA ASP A 222 -14.35 -14.48 -3.42
C ASP A 222 -14.82 -13.16 -4.05
N GLU A 223 -15.86 -12.55 -3.49
CA GLU A 223 -16.31 -11.22 -3.91
C GLU A 223 -15.25 -10.15 -3.62
N ALA A 224 -14.55 -10.23 -2.48
CA ALA A 224 -13.45 -9.32 -2.17
C ALA A 224 -12.32 -9.46 -3.21
N GLU A 225 -11.93 -10.68 -3.57
CA GLU A 225 -10.92 -10.94 -4.61
C GLU A 225 -11.32 -10.35 -5.98
N GLN A 226 -12.60 -10.43 -6.35
CA GLN A 226 -13.10 -9.79 -7.57
C GLN A 226 -13.02 -8.26 -7.53
N LEU A 227 -13.25 -7.64 -6.36
CA LEU A 227 -13.07 -6.19 -6.21
C LEU A 227 -11.59 -5.79 -6.31
N TRP A 228 -10.71 -6.61 -5.74
CA TRP A 228 -9.26 -6.43 -5.82
C TRP A 228 -8.69 -6.62 -7.23
N GLU A 229 -9.33 -7.42 -8.07
CA GLU A 229 -8.88 -7.65 -9.45
C GLU A 229 -8.76 -6.33 -10.22
N VAL A 230 -9.71 -5.42 -10.04
CA VAL A 230 -9.69 -4.07 -10.66
C VAL A 230 -8.37 -3.36 -10.36
N ARG A 231 -7.95 -3.36 -9.10
CA ARG A 231 -6.72 -2.67 -8.68
C ARG A 231 -5.45 -3.38 -9.18
N ARG A 232 -5.42 -4.71 -9.14
CA ARG A 232 -4.27 -5.51 -9.58
C ARG A 232 -4.01 -5.39 -11.08
N LYS A 233 -5.06 -5.26 -11.89
CA LYS A 233 -4.93 -5.17 -13.35
C LYS A 233 -4.47 -3.80 -13.85
N CYS A 234 -4.67 -2.72 -13.08
CA CYS A 234 -4.38 -1.35 -13.53
C CYS A 234 -2.98 -1.18 -14.12
N SER A 235 -1.93 -1.55 -13.39
CA SER A 235 -0.55 -1.24 -13.80
C SER A 235 -0.12 -1.91 -15.11
N GLY A 236 -0.56 -3.17 -15.34
CA GLY A 236 -0.28 -3.88 -16.58
C GLY A 236 -1.14 -3.41 -17.75
N ALA A 237 -2.39 -3.05 -17.48
CA ALA A 237 -3.35 -2.62 -18.49
C ALA A 237 -3.03 -1.25 -19.10
N MET A 238 -2.26 -0.40 -18.41
CA MET A 238 -1.90 0.94 -18.90
C MET A 238 -1.07 0.93 -20.19
N PHE A 239 -0.41 -0.17 -20.51
CA PHE A 239 0.34 -0.30 -21.77
C PHE A 239 -0.54 -0.31 -23.03
N GLU A 240 -1.87 -0.29 -22.90
CA GLU A 240 -2.78 0.03 -24.01
C GLU A 240 -2.76 1.52 -24.39
N LEU A 241 -2.30 2.39 -23.48
CA LEU A 241 -2.21 3.85 -23.66
C LEU A 241 -0.84 4.33 -24.18
N GLY A 242 0.14 3.44 -24.30
CA GLY A 242 1.49 3.74 -24.77
C GLY A 242 2.43 2.56 -24.53
N ASP A 243 3.46 2.43 -25.36
CA ASP A 243 4.44 1.33 -25.26
C ASP A 243 5.48 1.55 -24.16
N SER A 244 5.52 2.74 -23.60
CA SER A 244 6.48 3.17 -22.59
C SER A 244 5.81 3.92 -21.45
N LYS A 245 6.36 3.76 -20.25
CA LYS A 245 5.81 4.33 -19.02
C LYS A 245 6.92 4.98 -18.20
N LEU A 246 6.75 6.26 -17.85
CA LEU A 246 7.46 6.90 -16.78
C LEU A 246 6.54 6.89 -15.54
N ASN A 247 6.98 6.20 -14.49
CA ASN A 247 6.23 6.10 -13.24
C ASN A 247 6.87 7.00 -12.19
N GLU A 248 6.09 7.93 -11.67
CA GLU A 248 6.47 8.81 -10.58
C GLU A 248 5.69 8.45 -9.31
N ASP A 249 6.42 8.12 -8.25
CA ASP A 249 5.87 7.90 -6.91
C ASP A 249 5.89 9.20 -6.13
N ILE A 250 4.71 9.80 -5.93
CA ILE A 250 4.59 11.14 -5.35
C ILE A 250 3.81 11.05 -4.03
N VAL A 251 4.43 11.50 -2.94
CA VAL A 251 3.74 11.64 -1.65
C VAL A 251 3.18 13.05 -1.51
N ILE A 252 1.87 13.15 -1.25
CA ILE A 252 1.14 14.41 -1.22
C ILE A 252 0.44 14.56 0.13
N PRO A 253 0.62 15.67 0.83
CA PRO A 253 -0.18 15.96 2.01
C PRO A 253 -1.68 15.93 1.69
N MET A 254 -2.47 15.26 2.50
CA MET A 254 -3.91 15.07 2.28
C MET A 254 -4.67 16.38 1.97
N ARG A 255 -4.27 17.49 2.60
CA ARG A 255 -4.84 18.83 2.34
C ARG A 255 -4.66 19.29 0.89
N SER A 256 -3.67 18.76 0.17
CA SER A 256 -3.29 19.17 -1.19
C SER A 256 -3.86 18.27 -2.29
N TYR A 257 -4.55 17.17 -1.98
CA TYR A 257 -5.08 16.23 -2.98
C TYR A 257 -5.88 16.91 -4.10
N SER A 258 -6.86 17.75 -3.75
CA SER A 258 -7.70 18.40 -4.76
C SER A 258 -6.92 19.35 -5.68
N LYS A 259 -5.89 20.01 -5.15
CA LYS A 259 -5.01 20.87 -5.95
C LYS A 259 -4.17 20.02 -6.90
N PHE A 260 -3.63 18.91 -6.42
CA PHE A 260 -2.81 18.01 -7.20
C PHE A 260 -3.62 17.33 -8.33
N ILE A 261 -4.81 16.83 -8.05
CA ILE A 261 -5.72 16.28 -9.07
C ILE A 261 -6.06 17.34 -10.13
N THR A 262 -6.26 18.61 -9.72
CA THR A 262 -6.48 19.71 -10.65
C THR A 262 -5.25 19.99 -11.52
N PHE A 263 -4.05 19.92 -10.93
CA PHE A 263 -2.78 20.04 -11.65
C PHE A 263 -2.62 18.91 -12.68
N LEU A 264 -2.82 17.65 -12.30
CA LEU A 264 -2.72 16.51 -13.21
C LEU A 264 -3.69 16.64 -14.40
N ARG A 265 -4.93 17.07 -14.13
CA ARG A 265 -5.91 17.29 -15.21
C ARG A 265 -5.43 18.38 -16.20
N LYS A 266 -4.83 19.47 -15.71
CA LYS A 266 -4.26 20.51 -16.58
C LYS A 266 -3.07 19.97 -17.37
N LEU A 267 -2.20 19.20 -16.71
CA LEU A 267 -1.03 18.58 -17.33
C LEU A 267 -1.44 17.64 -18.47
N LYS A 268 -2.44 16.77 -18.25
CA LYS A 268 -3.01 15.90 -19.30
C LYS A 268 -3.46 16.70 -20.53
N VAL A 269 -4.20 17.79 -20.31
CA VAL A 269 -4.69 18.65 -21.41
C VAL A 269 -3.55 19.36 -22.14
N SER A 270 -2.56 19.91 -21.41
CA SER A 270 -1.48 20.68 -22.02
C SER A 270 -0.43 19.83 -22.73
N SER A 271 -0.19 18.61 -22.25
CA SER A 271 0.80 17.68 -22.85
C SER A 271 0.20 16.79 -23.94
N GLY A 272 -1.12 16.57 -23.92
CA GLY A 272 -1.77 15.56 -24.77
C GLY A 272 -1.49 14.11 -24.38
N LEU A 273 -0.72 13.88 -23.28
CA LEU A 273 -0.33 12.56 -22.82
C LEU A 273 -1.41 11.92 -21.94
N ALA A 274 -1.55 10.61 -22.01
CA ALA A 274 -2.30 9.85 -21.03
C ALA A 274 -1.49 9.74 -19.73
N ILE A 275 -2.12 10.11 -18.60
CA ILE A 275 -1.47 10.09 -17.28
C ILE A 275 -2.38 9.37 -16.28
N PRO A 276 -2.61 8.05 -16.45
CA PRO A 276 -3.39 7.28 -15.49
C PRO A 276 -2.73 7.31 -14.12
N THR A 277 -3.54 7.62 -13.10
CA THR A 277 -3.06 7.83 -11.73
C THR A 277 -3.86 6.98 -10.75
N PHE A 278 -3.16 6.22 -9.95
CA PHE A 278 -3.74 5.44 -8.85
C PHE A 278 -2.80 5.45 -7.64
N GLY A 279 -3.25 4.98 -6.49
CA GLY A 279 -2.36 4.85 -5.33
C GLY A 279 -3.08 4.90 -3.99
N HIS A 280 -2.29 5.08 -2.94
CA HIS A 280 -2.68 4.91 -1.55
C HIS A 280 -3.14 6.24 -0.95
N LEU A 281 -4.45 6.50 -0.86
CA LEU A 281 -4.95 7.77 -0.29
C LEU A 281 -4.71 7.86 1.22
N ALA A 282 -4.57 6.73 1.92
CA ALA A 282 -4.44 6.73 3.37
C ALA A 282 -3.08 7.27 3.85
N ASP A 283 -2.01 7.13 3.07
CA ASP A 283 -0.66 7.65 3.37
C ASP A 283 -0.20 8.77 2.41
N GLY A 284 -0.99 9.02 1.37
CA GLY A 284 -0.72 10.12 0.43
C GLY A 284 0.12 9.75 -0.78
N ASN A 285 0.48 8.48 -0.94
CA ASN A 285 1.29 8.03 -2.05
C ASN A 285 0.45 7.77 -3.31
N LEU A 286 0.72 8.52 -4.38
CA LEU A 286 0.10 8.36 -5.69
C LEU A 286 1.14 7.98 -6.74
N HIS A 287 0.83 6.93 -7.50
CA HIS A 287 1.59 6.51 -8.68
C HIS A 287 1.06 7.26 -9.89
N VAL A 288 1.81 8.22 -10.36
CA VAL A 288 1.51 9.01 -11.55
C VAL A 288 2.24 8.37 -12.73
N ASN A 289 1.50 7.79 -13.65
CA ASN A 289 2.08 7.04 -14.77
C ASN A 289 1.92 7.86 -16.06
N ILE A 290 3.01 8.39 -16.58
CA ILE A 290 3.01 9.11 -17.85
C ILE A 290 3.25 8.08 -18.96
N MET A 291 2.22 7.89 -19.80
CA MET A 291 2.27 6.95 -20.92
C MET A 291 2.67 7.68 -22.19
N TYR A 292 3.58 7.10 -22.96
CA TYR A 292 4.05 7.68 -24.23
C TYR A 292 4.48 6.58 -25.20
N HIS A 293 4.64 6.94 -26.46
CA HIS A 293 5.24 6.07 -27.46
C HIS A 293 6.68 6.52 -27.72
N ARG A 294 7.62 5.58 -27.79
CA ARG A 294 9.08 5.89 -27.91
C ARG A 294 9.46 6.66 -29.16
N ASN A 295 8.59 6.62 -30.17
CA ASN A 295 8.83 7.25 -31.46
C ASN A 295 8.13 8.62 -31.62
N ASP A 296 7.47 9.13 -30.54
CA ASP A 296 6.79 10.42 -30.56
C ASP A 296 7.72 11.55 -30.03
#